data_e3d29ed4fd0db0adfa7ae66446bf80ab
#
_entry.id   e3d29ed4fd0db0adfa7ae66446bf80ab
#
_cell.length_a   1.000
_cell.length_b   1.000
_cell.length_c   1.000
_cell.angle_alpha   90.00
_cell.angle_beta   90.00
_cell.angle_gamma   90.00
#
_symmetry.space_group_name_H-M   'P 1'
#
loop_
_entity.id
_entity.type
_entity.pdbx_description
1 polymer ?
#
loop_
_entity_poly.entity_id
_entity_poly.type
_entity_poly.pdbx_seq_one_letter_code
_entity_poly.pdbx_strand_id
1 'polypeptide(L)'
;MCDAAALRPSWSVRVEPVVSPDAGALLREYYTEVADRYFALYEGRRSTPQEIEEGVAEYPSADLTPPHGVLLVARAGGVVAGCAGVRLLDARTAELKQMFVRAPWRGRGGAGRLLTAAESAAARLGAERIRLDTRRDLVEAVAFYRRHGFAEIEPYHDDPYAEIFFEKRLAGAPRSAEPADRRPSPR
;
A
#
# COMPACT_ATOMS: atom_id res chain seq x y z
N MET A 1 -8.18 -34.43 -24.14
CA MET A 1 -8.39 -33.05 -23.76
C MET A 1 -7.87 -32.92 -22.32
N CYS A 2 -6.65 -32.44 -22.13
CA CYS A 2 -6.11 -32.21 -20.80
C CYS A 2 -6.67 -30.87 -20.29
N ASP A 3 -7.45 -30.99 -19.24
CA ASP A 3 -7.97 -29.85 -18.50
C ASP A 3 -6.77 -29.18 -17.77
N ALA A 4 -6.24 -28.13 -18.37
CA ALA A 4 -5.25 -27.28 -17.77
C ALA A 4 -5.98 -26.35 -16.78
N ALA A 5 -6.45 -26.91 -15.67
CA ALA A 5 -6.73 -26.10 -14.48
C ALA A 5 -5.43 -25.39 -14.12
N ALA A 6 -5.31 -24.12 -14.52
CA ALA A 6 -4.14 -23.29 -14.31
C ALA A 6 -3.82 -23.31 -12.81
N LEU A 7 -2.83 -24.10 -12.42
CA LEU A 7 -2.34 -24.21 -11.04
C LEU A 7 -2.11 -22.79 -10.54
N ARG A 8 -2.86 -22.41 -9.52
CA ARG A 8 -2.67 -21.09 -8.88
C ARG A 8 -1.22 -21.01 -8.41
N PRO A 9 -0.47 -19.98 -8.80
CA PRO A 9 0.94 -19.91 -8.43
C PRO A 9 1.08 -19.91 -6.91
N SER A 10 2.10 -20.60 -6.41
CA SER A 10 2.48 -20.49 -5.01
C SER A 10 3.00 -19.07 -4.75
N TRP A 11 2.40 -18.38 -3.78
CA TRP A 11 2.80 -17.04 -3.40
C TRP A 11 3.66 -17.06 -2.15
N SER A 12 4.72 -16.27 -2.14
CA SER A 12 5.48 -15.91 -0.94
C SER A 12 5.59 -14.40 -0.84
N VAL A 13 5.53 -13.87 0.39
CA VAL A 13 5.77 -12.45 0.67
C VAL A 13 6.84 -12.36 1.75
N ARG A 14 7.89 -11.61 1.50
CA ARG A 14 9.03 -11.45 2.41
C ARG A 14 9.45 -9.99 2.51
N VAL A 15 10.04 -9.63 3.64
CA VAL A 15 10.76 -8.36 3.79
C VAL A 15 11.96 -8.37 2.84
N GLU A 16 12.15 -7.26 2.15
CA GLU A 16 13.25 -7.06 1.20
C GLU A 16 13.89 -5.69 1.48
N PRO A 17 15.24 -5.60 1.48
CA PRO A 17 15.90 -4.28 1.57
C PRO A 17 15.50 -3.39 0.39
N VAL A 18 15.16 -2.12 0.66
CA VAL A 18 14.76 -1.15 -0.39
C VAL A 18 15.84 -0.92 -1.44
N VAL A 19 17.09 -1.17 -1.09
CA VAL A 19 18.25 -1.05 -1.98
C VAL A 19 18.48 -2.29 -2.85
N SER A 20 17.69 -3.35 -2.69
CA SER A 20 17.84 -4.54 -3.53
C SER A 20 17.42 -4.24 -4.98
N PRO A 21 18.03 -4.91 -5.98
CA PRO A 21 17.64 -4.72 -7.38
C PRO A 21 16.16 -5.01 -7.65
N ASP A 22 15.60 -6.04 -7.01
CA ASP A 22 14.19 -6.41 -7.14
C ASP A 22 13.28 -5.32 -6.59
N ALA A 23 13.61 -4.74 -5.43
CA ALA A 23 12.88 -3.63 -4.82
C ALA A 23 12.93 -2.38 -5.70
N GLY A 24 14.13 -1.99 -6.14
CA GLY A 24 14.30 -0.82 -7.00
C GLY A 24 13.52 -0.91 -8.30
N ALA A 25 13.51 -2.09 -8.93
CA ALA A 25 12.72 -2.33 -10.13
C ALA A 25 11.21 -2.20 -9.90
N LEU A 26 10.68 -2.81 -8.82
CA LEU A 26 9.27 -2.74 -8.46
C LEU A 26 8.81 -1.31 -8.12
N LEU A 27 9.58 -0.58 -7.35
CA LEU A 27 9.26 0.80 -6.95
C LEU A 27 9.23 1.72 -8.17
N ARG A 28 10.18 1.56 -9.09
CA ARG A 28 10.18 2.30 -10.35
C ARG A 28 8.98 1.93 -11.24
N GLU A 29 8.66 0.65 -11.37
CA GLU A 29 7.50 0.19 -12.14
C GLU A 29 6.19 0.72 -11.55
N TYR A 30 6.05 0.68 -10.22
CA TYR A 30 4.92 1.28 -9.50
C TYR A 30 4.77 2.76 -9.84
N TYR A 31 5.84 3.52 -9.65
CA TYR A 31 5.82 4.96 -9.90
C TYR A 31 5.49 5.27 -11.37
N THR A 32 6.10 4.54 -12.30
CA THR A 32 5.84 4.70 -13.73
C THR A 32 4.36 4.48 -14.06
N GLU A 33 3.74 3.41 -13.53
CA GLU A 33 2.33 3.13 -13.79
C GLU A 33 1.42 4.22 -13.21
N VAL A 34 1.69 4.68 -11.99
CA VAL A 34 0.89 5.73 -11.34
C VAL A 34 1.02 7.06 -12.07
N ALA A 35 2.25 7.44 -12.48
CA ALA A 35 2.52 8.65 -13.24
C ALA A 35 1.90 8.59 -14.65
N ASP A 36 2.08 7.49 -15.37
CA ASP A 36 1.48 7.29 -16.70
C ASP A 36 -0.04 7.44 -16.67
N ARG A 37 -0.70 6.92 -15.63
CA ARG A 37 -2.16 7.08 -15.48
C ARG A 37 -2.54 8.54 -15.19
N TYR A 38 -1.76 9.23 -14.37
CA TYR A 38 -1.98 10.64 -14.08
C TYR A 38 -1.86 11.49 -15.35
N PHE A 39 -0.75 11.39 -16.06
CA PHE A 39 -0.52 12.15 -17.29
C PHE A 39 -1.49 11.79 -18.41
N ALA A 40 -1.90 10.51 -18.52
CA ALA A 40 -2.91 10.11 -19.48
C ALA A 40 -4.29 10.75 -19.18
N LEU A 41 -4.63 10.88 -17.89
CA LEU A 41 -5.91 11.46 -17.47
C LEU A 41 -5.96 12.98 -17.65
N TYR A 42 -4.90 13.68 -17.25
CA TYR A 42 -4.90 15.14 -17.18
C TYR A 42 -4.28 15.82 -18.41
N GLU A 43 -3.37 15.14 -19.12
CA GLU A 43 -2.61 15.72 -20.23
C GLU A 43 -2.72 14.92 -21.54
N GLY A 44 -3.40 13.77 -21.53
CA GLY A 44 -3.58 12.92 -22.72
C GLY A 44 -2.29 12.28 -23.25
N ARG A 45 -1.24 12.18 -22.42
CA ARG A 45 0.08 11.60 -22.76
C ARG A 45 0.58 10.64 -21.69
N ARG A 46 1.69 9.99 -21.95
CA ARG A 46 2.44 9.25 -20.92
C ARG A 46 3.48 10.17 -20.25
N SER A 47 3.95 9.75 -19.09
CA SER A 47 5.10 10.36 -18.43
C SER A 47 6.37 10.22 -19.26
N THR A 48 7.26 11.20 -19.14
CA THR A 48 8.59 11.14 -19.73
C THR A 48 9.57 10.41 -18.79
N PRO A 49 10.70 9.89 -19.31
CA PRO A 49 11.74 9.31 -18.45
C PRO A 49 12.25 10.28 -17.36
N GLN A 50 12.34 11.57 -17.68
CA GLN A 50 12.79 12.60 -16.73
C GLN A 50 11.78 12.77 -15.59
N GLU A 51 10.49 12.88 -15.88
CA GLU A 51 9.42 12.97 -14.87
C GLU A 51 9.39 11.75 -13.95
N ILE A 52 9.70 10.56 -14.50
CA ILE A 52 9.82 9.34 -13.67
C ILE A 52 11.01 9.45 -12.71
N GLU A 53 12.19 9.90 -13.19
CA GLU A 53 13.38 10.06 -12.33
C GLU A 53 13.13 11.09 -11.23
N GLU A 54 12.58 12.25 -11.59
CA GLU A 54 12.24 13.32 -10.65
C GLU A 54 11.26 12.82 -9.58
N GLY A 55 10.18 12.15 -9.97
CA GLY A 55 9.21 11.65 -9.04
C GLY A 55 9.72 10.50 -8.17
N VAL A 56 10.54 9.59 -8.68
CA VAL A 56 11.19 8.56 -7.85
C VAL A 56 12.09 9.20 -6.80
N ALA A 57 12.76 10.32 -7.13
CA ALA A 57 13.59 11.04 -6.19
C ALA A 57 12.78 11.84 -5.16
N GLU A 58 11.62 12.40 -5.55
CA GLU A 58 10.72 13.16 -4.67
C GLU A 58 10.02 12.26 -3.64
N TYR A 59 9.74 11.00 -3.99
CA TYR A 59 9.09 10.03 -3.10
C TYR A 59 10.06 8.90 -2.68
N PRO A 60 11.10 9.22 -1.89
CA PRO A 60 12.09 8.23 -1.48
C PRO A 60 11.44 7.15 -0.61
N SER A 61 11.90 5.91 -0.82
CA SER A 61 11.45 4.76 -0.04
C SER A 61 12.38 4.46 1.15
N ALA A 62 13.24 5.42 1.53
CA ALA A 62 14.21 5.23 2.60
C ALA A 62 13.57 4.97 3.97
N ASP A 63 12.36 5.48 4.19
CA ASP A 63 11.55 5.25 5.39
C ASP A 63 10.88 3.87 5.45
N LEU A 64 10.96 3.08 4.37
CA LEU A 64 10.52 1.68 4.34
C LEU A 64 11.62 0.72 4.84
N THR A 65 12.36 1.15 5.83
CA THR A 65 13.46 0.38 6.45
C THR A 65 13.33 0.31 7.96
N PRO A 66 13.80 -0.78 8.60
CA PRO A 66 13.83 -0.86 10.05
C PRO A 66 14.59 0.32 10.71
N PRO A 67 14.19 0.76 11.92
CA PRO A 67 13.16 0.14 12.77
C PRO A 67 11.73 0.63 12.52
N HIS A 68 11.51 1.63 11.67
CA HIS A 68 10.22 2.33 11.55
C HIS A 68 9.42 1.94 10.30
N GLY A 69 9.99 1.16 9.42
CA GLY A 69 9.32 0.70 8.22
C GLY A 69 9.88 -0.60 7.67
N VAL A 70 9.19 -1.15 6.67
CA VAL A 70 9.62 -2.32 5.90
C VAL A 70 9.07 -2.26 4.48
N LEU A 71 9.83 -2.78 3.55
CA LEU A 71 9.34 -3.11 2.21
C LEU A 71 9.10 -4.61 2.13
N LEU A 72 7.93 -4.99 1.63
CA LEU A 72 7.52 -6.36 1.39
C LEU A 72 7.54 -6.63 -0.11
N VAL A 73 8.14 -7.74 -0.51
CA VAL A 73 8.15 -8.21 -1.91
C VAL A 73 7.41 -9.53 -2.01
N ALA A 74 6.45 -9.58 -2.94
CA ALA A 74 5.70 -10.77 -3.28
C ALA A 74 6.30 -11.48 -4.48
N ARG A 75 6.43 -12.81 -4.38
CA ARG A 75 6.86 -13.67 -5.48
C ARG A 75 5.81 -14.74 -5.77
N ALA A 76 5.57 -14.98 -7.05
CA ALA A 76 4.67 -16.01 -7.55
C ALA A 76 5.50 -17.10 -8.25
N GLY A 77 5.55 -18.32 -7.72
CA GLY A 77 6.43 -19.37 -8.24
C GLY A 77 7.91 -18.96 -8.27
N GLY A 78 8.37 -18.15 -7.30
CA GLY A 78 9.72 -17.60 -7.27
C GLY A 78 9.95 -16.32 -8.08
N VAL A 79 9.04 -15.96 -8.99
CA VAL A 79 9.16 -14.75 -9.83
C VAL A 79 8.64 -13.53 -9.07
N VAL A 80 9.40 -12.44 -9.09
CA VAL A 80 9.03 -11.15 -8.48
C VAL A 80 7.76 -10.62 -9.13
N ALA A 81 6.72 -10.40 -8.32
CA ALA A 81 5.37 -10.13 -8.81
C ALA A 81 4.73 -8.86 -8.24
N GLY A 82 5.25 -8.30 -7.14
CA GLY A 82 4.69 -7.09 -6.55
C GLY A 82 5.37 -6.69 -5.25
N CYS A 83 4.97 -5.54 -4.71
CA CYS A 83 5.48 -5.01 -3.44
C CYS A 83 4.40 -4.29 -2.65
N ALA A 84 4.70 -4.03 -1.38
CA ALA A 84 3.97 -3.11 -0.51
C ALA A 84 4.93 -2.56 0.56
N GLY A 85 4.92 -1.26 0.77
CA GLY A 85 5.66 -0.59 1.84
C GLY A 85 4.79 -0.39 3.07
N VAL A 86 5.38 -0.46 4.25
CA VAL A 86 4.76 -0.09 5.52
C VAL A 86 5.72 0.78 6.30
N ARG A 87 5.27 1.92 6.81
CA ARG A 87 6.02 2.76 7.74
C ARG A 87 5.14 3.21 8.90
N LEU A 88 5.76 3.56 10.02
CA LEU A 88 5.06 4.22 11.12
C LEU A 88 4.88 5.70 10.82
N LEU A 89 3.67 6.21 11.02
CA LEU A 89 3.37 7.64 11.10
C LEU A 89 3.53 8.14 12.54
N ASP A 90 3.15 7.30 13.49
CA ASP A 90 3.28 7.52 14.93
C ASP A 90 3.37 6.15 15.65
N ALA A 91 3.43 6.15 16.98
CA ALA A 91 3.59 4.94 17.78
C ALA A 91 2.45 3.92 17.63
N ARG A 92 1.29 4.32 17.08
CA ARG A 92 0.08 3.47 16.98
C ARG A 92 -0.51 3.42 15.57
N THR A 93 0.02 4.20 14.65
CA THR A 93 -0.50 4.33 13.28
C THR A 93 0.60 4.01 12.28
N ALA A 94 0.36 3.04 11.42
CA ALA A 94 1.20 2.77 10.25
C ALA A 94 0.55 3.31 8.97
N GLU A 95 1.35 3.49 7.95
CA GLU A 95 0.91 3.82 6.59
C GLU A 95 1.32 2.71 5.62
N LEU A 96 0.38 2.29 4.80
CA LEU A 96 0.60 1.42 3.65
C LEU A 96 0.96 2.28 2.44
N LYS A 97 2.12 2.03 1.86
CA LYS A 97 2.64 2.78 0.70
C LYS A 97 2.99 1.85 -0.44
N GLN A 98 2.99 2.39 -1.66
CA GLN A 98 3.57 1.77 -2.85
C GLN A 98 3.10 0.32 -3.06
N MET A 99 1.81 0.06 -2.81
CA MET A 99 1.23 -1.26 -3.02
C MET A 99 1.01 -1.51 -4.50
N PHE A 100 1.73 -2.48 -5.03
CA PHE A 100 1.79 -2.76 -6.46
C PHE A 100 1.82 -4.25 -6.76
N VAL A 101 1.12 -4.66 -7.80
CA VAL A 101 1.21 -6.00 -8.39
C VAL A 101 1.38 -5.86 -9.89
N ARG A 102 2.45 -6.43 -10.44
CA ARG A 102 2.73 -6.44 -11.87
C ARG A 102 1.55 -7.00 -12.67
N ALA A 103 1.22 -6.38 -13.80
CA ALA A 103 0.05 -6.70 -14.60
C ALA A 103 -0.16 -8.21 -14.90
N PRO A 104 0.87 -9.01 -15.26
CA PRO A 104 0.69 -10.45 -15.51
C PRO A 104 0.23 -11.26 -14.28
N TRP A 105 0.39 -10.71 -13.05
CA TRP A 105 0.06 -11.38 -11.80
C TRP A 105 -1.22 -10.86 -11.13
N ARG A 106 -1.89 -9.86 -11.72
CA ARG A 106 -3.16 -9.32 -11.21
C ARG A 106 -4.28 -10.35 -11.32
N GLY A 107 -5.27 -10.25 -10.45
CA GLY A 107 -6.38 -11.20 -10.40
C GLY A 107 -6.04 -12.61 -9.88
N ARG A 108 -4.79 -12.85 -9.47
CA ARG A 108 -4.30 -14.17 -9.01
C ARG A 108 -4.09 -14.26 -7.48
N GLY A 109 -4.64 -13.30 -6.71
CA GLY A 109 -4.61 -13.31 -5.24
C GLY A 109 -3.38 -12.66 -4.61
N GLY A 110 -2.41 -12.13 -5.38
CA GLY A 110 -1.18 -11.52 -4.86
C GLY A 110 -1.43 -10.28 -4.01
N ALA A 111 -2.34 -9.40 -4.43
CA ALA A 111 -2.67 -8.18 -3.69
C ALA A 111 -3.21 -8.48 -2.28
N GLY A 112 -4.13 -9.43 -2.13
CA GLY A 112 -4.65 -9.82 -0.81
C GLY A 112 -3.55 -10.37 0.11
N ARG A 113 -2.58 -11.13 -0.43
CA ARG A 113 -1.44 -11.64 0.35
C ARG A 113 -0.47 -10.54 0.76
N LEU A 114 -0.19 -9.58 -0.12
CA LEU A 114 0.60 -8.39 0.21
C LEU A 114 -0.07 -7.58 1.31
N LEU A 115 -1.38 -7.33 1.21
CA LEU A 115 -2.12 -6.59 2.22
C LEU A 115 -2.10 -7.30 3.58
N THR A 116 -2.37 -8.61 3.63
CA THR A 116 -2.28 -9.39 4.88
C THR A 116 -0.88 -9.33 5.50
N ALA A 117 0.16 -9.41 4.66
CA ALA A 117 1.55 -9.29 5.13
C ALA A 117 1.86 -7.88 5.63
N ALA A 118 1.33 -6.84 4.97
CA ALA A 118 1.49 -5.44 5.37
C ALA A 118 0.79 -5.16 6.72
N GLU A 119 -0.44 -5.62 6.90
CA GLU A 119 -1.17 -5.54 8.17
C GLU A 119 -0.39 -6.23 9.31
N SER A 120 0.15 -7.43 9.03
CA SER A 120 0.99 -8.15 10.00
C SER A 120 2.30 -7.42 10.29
N ALA A 121 2.91 -6.77 9.30
CA ALA A 121 4.12 -5.98 9.49
C ALA A 121 3.82 -4.73 10.33
N ALA A 122 2.75 -4.00 10.03
CA ALA A 122 2.29 -2.85 10.81
C ALA A 122 2.06 -3.21 12.29
N ALA A 123 1.39 -4.34 12.56
CA ALA A 123 1.19 -4.82 13.93
C ALA A 123 2.51 -5.16 14.64
N ARG A 124 3.48 -5.76 13.94
CA ARG A 124 4.83 -6.02 14.51
C ARG A 124 5.62 -4.76 14.82
N LEU A 125 5.38 -3.67 14.07
CA LEU A 125 5.94 -2.34 14.35
C LEU A 125 5.23 -1.63 15.51
N GLY A 126 4.17 -2.21 16.08
CA GLY A 126 3.42 -1.66 17.21
C GLY A 126 2.16 -0.90 16.81
N ALA A 127 1.84 -0.79 15.52
CA ALA A 127 0.66 -0.06 15.09
C ALA A 127 -0.65 -0.80 15.45
N GLU A 128 -1.67 -0.02 15.79
CA GLU A 128 -3.03 -0.50 16.06
C GLU A 128 -3.98 -0.27 14.88
N ARG A 129 -3.55 0.62 13.98
CA ARG A 129 -4.28 0.96 12.75
C ARG A 129 -3.31 1.14 11.59
N ILE A 130 -3.83 0.95 10.40
CA ILE A 130 -3.11 1.20 9.16
C ILE A 130 -3.92 2.17 8.30
N ARG A 131 -3.25 3.20 7.78
CA ARG A 131 -3.80 4.22 6.88
C ARG A 131 -3.19 4.08 5.51
N LEU A 132 -3.83 4.66 4.55
CA LEU A 132 -3.32 4.87 3.20
C LEU A 132 -4.06 6.02 2.54
N ASP A 133 -3.44 6.58 1.52
CA ASP A 133 -4.09 7.45 0.55
C ASP A 133 -4.05 6.83 -0.85
N THR A 134 -4.92 7.33 -1.70
CA THR A 134 -4.97 6.93 -3.11
C THR A 134 -5.70 7.98 -3.95
N ARG A 135 -5.63 7.84 -5.28
CA ARG A 135 -6.37 8.70 -6.19
C ARG A 135 -7.71 8.07 -6.59
N ARG A 136 -8.67 8.92 -6.97
CA ARG A 136 -10.03 8.49 -7.39
C ARG A 136 -10.03 7.71 -8.70
N ASP A 137 -9.11 8.01 -9.60
CA ASP A 137 -8.96 7.33 -10.89
C ASP A 137 -8.45 5.88 -10.76
N LEU A 138 -7.83 5.54 -9.62
CA LEU A 138 -7.40 4.18 -9.29
C LEU A 138 -8.57 3.35 -8.75
N VAL A 139 -9.66 3.24 -9.54
CA VAL A 139 -10.94 2.65 -9.12
C VAL A 139 -10.81 1.22 -8.60
N GLU A 140 -9.89 0.44 -9.16
CA GLU A 140 -9.59 -0.93 -8.73
C GLU A 140 -8.94 -0.96 -7.33
N ALA A 141 -8.07 0.01 -7.00
CA ALA A 141 -7.45 0.14 -5.69
C ALA A 141 -8.50 0.57 -4.64
N VAL A 142 -9.31 1.59 -4.95
CA VAL A 142 -10.42 2.04 -4.10
C VAL A 142 -11.36 0.88 -3.78
N ALA A 143 -11.81 0.14 -4.80
CA ALA A 143 -12.68 -1.02 -4.60
C ALA A 143 -12.00 -2.14 -3.81
N PHE A 144 -10.70 -2.35 -4.01
CA PHE A 144 -9.91 -3.33 -3.28
C PHE A 144 -9.84 -3.00 -1.78
N TYR A 145 -9.47 -1.78 -1.41
CA TYR A 145 -9.36 -1.38 0.00
C TYR A 145 -10.71 -1.43 0.72
N ARG A 146 -11.79 -0.95 0.09
CA ARG A 146 -13.15 -1.05 0.66
C ARG A 146 -13.55 -2.49 0.95
N ARG A 147 -13.31 -3.42 0.01
CA ARG A 147 -13.58 -4.87 0.20
C ARG A 147 -12.75 -5.51 1.32
N HIS A 148 -11.60 -4.94 1.64
CA HIS A 148 -10.73 -5.44 2.71
C HIS A 148 -10.92 -4.72 4.05
N GLY A 149 -12.04 -3.99 4.21
CA GLY A 149 -12.46 -3.42 5.48
C GLY A 149 -11.81 -2.09 5.83
N PHE A 150 -11.25 -1.38 4.85
CA PHE A 150 -10.84 0.01 5.03
C PHE A 150 -12.05 0.94 4.94
N ALA A 151 -12.16 1.85 5.91
CA ALA A 151 -13.13 2.94 5.92
C ALA A 151 -12.48 4.23 5.43
N GLU A 152 -13.22 5.03 4.69
CA GLU A 152 -12.78 6.36 4.26
C GLU A 152 -12.72 7.30 5.47
N ILE A 153 -11.68 8.12 5.55
CA ILE A 153 -11.42 9.06 6.64
C ILE A 153 -11.09 10.44 6.08
N GLU A 154 -11.08 11.45 6.95
CA GLU A 154 -10.58 12.79 6.61
C GLU A 154 -9.08 12.75 6.26
N PRO A 155 -8.60 13.67 5.41
CA PRO A 155 -7.19 13.81 5.08
C PRO A 155 -6.31 13.93 6.34
N TYR A 156 -5.17 13.26 6.35
CA TYR A 156 -4.17 13.36 7.43
C TYR A 156 -2.84 13.96 6.95
N HIS A 157 -2.75 14.36 5.71
CA HIS A 157 -1.70 15.17 5.09
C HIS A 157 -2.26 15.91 3.87
N ASP A 158 -1.48 16.78 3.27
CA ASP A 158 -1.84 17.70 2.19
C ASP A 158 -1.12 17.40 0.86
N ASP A 159 -0.69 16.15 0.64
CA ASP A 159 -0.10 15.73 -0.64
C ASP A 159 -1.10 16.00 -1.78
N PRO A 160 -0.74 16.79 -2.80
CA PRO A 160 -1.65 17.21 -3.87
C PRO A 160 -2.15 16.05 -4.75
N TYR A 161 -1.50 14.90 -4.69
CA TYR A 161 -1.91 13.70 -5.43
C TYR A 161 -2.79 12.75 -4.61
N ALA A 162 -2.97 13.01 -3.31
CA ALA A 162 -3.84 12.21 -2.44
C ALA A 162 -5.28 12.76 -2.48
N GLU A 163 -6.24 11.95 -2.93
CA GLU A 163 -7.63 12.38 -3.10
C GLU A 163 -8.62 11.63 -2.23
N ILE A 164 -8.27 10.41 -1.78
CA ILE A 164 -9.07 9.58 -0.88
C ILE A 164 -8.15 9.00 0.18
N PHE A 165 -8.57 9.08 1.42
CA PHE A 165 -7.84 8.58 2.57
C PHE A 165 -8.62 7.46 3.23
N PHE A 166 -7.91 6.41 3.63
CA PHE A 166 -8.50 5.23 4.23
C PHE A 166 -7.80 4.86 5.54
N GLU A 167 -8.56 4.27 6.45
CA GLU A 167 -8.04 3.67 7.68
C GLU A 167 -8.68 2.30 7.92
N LYS A 168 -7.88 1.39 8.48
CA LYS A 168 -8.35 0.11 9.00
C LYS A 168 -7.70 -0.16 10.35
N ARG A 169 -8.50 -0.58 11.35
CA ARG A 169 -7.97 -1.10 12.62
C ARG A 169 -7.38 -2.48 12.39
N LEU A 170 -6.22 -2.73 12.98
CA LEU A 170 -5.55 -4.02 12.90
C LEU A 170 -6.18 -5.00 13.90
N ALA A 171 -6.24 -6.27 13.53
CA ALA A 171 -6.75 -7.32 14.40
C ALA A 171 -5.85 -7.47 15.63
N GLY A 172 -6.46 -7.57 16.81
CA GLY A 172 -5.73 -7.69 18.09
C GLY A 172 -5.33 -6.36 18.73
N ALA A 173 -5.57 -5.22 18.09
CA ALA A 173 -5.36 -3.92 18.72
C ALA A 173 -6.36 -3.70 19.87
N PRO A 174 -5.92 -3.21 21.05
CA PRO A 174 -6.83 -2.87 22.14
C PRO A 174 -7.86 -1.84 21.66
N ARG A 175 -9.12 -1.98 22.08
CA ARG A 175 -10.12 -0.94 21.81
C ARG A 175 -9.70 0.28 22.61
N SER A 176 -9.32 1.36 21.94
CA SER A 176 -9.17 2.66 22.59
C SER A 176 -10.48 2.98 23.29
N ALA A 177 -10.44 3.24 24.59
CA ALA A 177 -11.60 3.76 25.30
C ALA A 177 -12.02 5.07 24.61
N GLU A 178 -13.21 5.07 24.05
CA GLU A 178 -13.87 6.28 23.58
C GLU A 178 -13.87 7.29 24.75
N PRO A 179 -13.49 8.56 24.58
CA PRO A 179 -13.56 9.51 25.66
C PRO A 179 -14.99 9.54 26.17
N ALA A 180 -15.18 9.15 27.46
CA ALA A 180 -16.47 9.15 28.09
C ALA A 180 -17.12 10.53 27.91
N ASP A 181 -18.26 10.55 27.24
CA ASP A 181 -19.16 11.70 27.11
C ASP A 181 -19.38 12.29 28.52
N ARG A 182 -18.75 13.41 28.79
CA ARG A 182 -18.99 14.17 30.03
C ARG A 182 -20.39 14.76 29.91
N ARG A 183 -21.38 14.01 30.36
CA ARG A 183 -22.70 14.59 30.63
C ARG A 183 -22.52 15.71 31.63
N PRO A 184 -23.01 16.92 31.35
CA PRO A 184 -23.03 17.99 32.34
C PRO A 184 -23.96 17.59 33.48
N SER A 185 -23.46 17.68 34.74
CA SER A 185 -24.26 17.51 35.95
C SER A 185 -25.38 18.56 35.98
N PRO A 186 -26.65 18.17 36.26
CA PRO A 186 -27.72 19.13 36.46
C PRO A 186 -27.49 19.86 37.80
N ARG A 187 -27.67 21.19 37.77
CA ARG A 187 -27.80 22.05 38.97
C ARG A 187 -29.21 21.95 39.53
#